data_f25645929f4062ecbe9aa0ef3a27cd2b
#
_entry.id   f25645929f4062ecbe9aa0ef3a27cd2b
#
_cell.length_a   1.000
_cell.length_b   1.000
_cell.length_c   1.000
_cell.angle_alpha   90.00
_cell.angle_beta   90.00
_cell.angle_gamma   90.00
#
_symmetry.space_group_name_H-M   'P 1'
#
loop_
_entity.id
_entity.type
_entity.pdbx_description
1 polymer ?
#
loop_
_entity_poly.entity_id
_entity_poly.type
_entity_poly.pdbx_seq_one_letter_code
_entity_poly.pdbx_strand_id
1 'polypeptide(L)'
;ELHKEDVSLRPLIDDLVAKISLKAGKRVEFNMVYHRCETVYADAFCLREVLGNLLDNAIKYSREEVKIDIICESERGACKIKVCDNGLGISLKDQSRIFNRFERSAAAVRSSKGGAAGFGLGLNYVQQVMLAHEGRVEVESEEGRFSEFTLYFPARS
;
A
#
# COMPACT_ATOMS: atom_id res chain seq x y z
N GLU A 1 13.16 -8.33 14.07
CA GLU A 1 13.34 -7.23 15.04
C GLU A 1 13.45 -5.89 14.32
N LEU A 2 12.62 -4.93 14.75
CA LEU A 2 12.55 -3.64 14.08
C LEU A 2 13.69 -2.70 14.48
N HIS A 3 14.19 -1.97 13.49
CA HIS A 3 15.15 -0.90 13.72
C HIS A 3 14.49 0.41 13.33
N LYS A 4 13.70 0.97 14.26
CA LYS A 4 12.94 2.18 14.00
C LYS A 4 13.82 3.42 14.03
N GLU A 5 13.56 4.33 13.10
CA GLU A 5 14.25 5.62 13.02
C GLU A 5 13.33 6.62 12.33
N ASP A 6 13.72 7.87 12.35
CA ASP A 6 12.97 8.89 11.60
C ASP A 6 13.32 8.73 10.13
N VAL A 7 12.35 8.27 9.35
CA VAL A 7 12.53 8.00 7.92
C VAL A 7 11.96 9.16 7.11
N SER A 8 12.78 9.70 6.21
CA SER A 8 12.32 10.75 5.29
C SER A 8 11.45 10.12 4.21
N LEU A 9 10.18 10.54 4.16
CA LEU A 9 9.20 9.93 3.27
C LEU A 9 9.42 10.29 1.81
N ARG A 10 9.72 11.55 1.53
CA ARG A 10 9.83 12.02 0.15
C ARG A 10 10.87 11.26 -0.66
N PRO A 11 12.13 11.15 -0.21
CA PRO A 11 13.11 10.41 -0.99
C PRO A 11 12.80 8.92 -1.08
N LEU A 12 12.24 8.32 -0.04
CA LEU A 12 11.89 6.90 -0.05
C LEU A 12 10.79 6.63 -1.08
N ILE A 13 9.74 7.45 -1.07
CA ILE A 13 8.62 7.29 -1.98
C ILE A 13 9.04 7.59 -3.43
N ASP A 14 9.85 8.66 -3.63
CA ASP A 14 10.33 8.97 -4.97
C ASP A 14 11.14 7.83 -5.56
N ASP A 15 11.98 7.20 -4.74
CA ASP A 15 12.78 6.05 -5.20
C ASP A 15 11.90 4.86 -5.56
N LEU A 16 10.89 4.57 -4.74
CA LEU A 16 9.96 3.48 -5.02
C LEU A 16 9.17 3.73 -6.29
N VAL A 17 8.65 4.93 -6.45
CA VAL A 17 7.86 5.30 -7.63
C VAL A 17 8.70 5.16 -8.89
N ALA A 18 9.95 5.62 -8.86
CA ALA A 18 10.84 5.52 -10.01
C ALA A 18 11.08 4.05 -10.40
N LYS A 19 11.37 3.21 -9.41
CA LYS A 19 11.64 1.79 -9.66
C LYS A 19 10.40 1.05 -10.18
N ILE A 20 9.25 1.33 -9.59
CA ILE A 20 8.02 0.66 -9.98
C ILE A 20 7.58 1.11 -11.38
N SER A 21 7.75 2.39 -11.70
CA SER A 21 7.42 2.90 -13.03
C SER A 21 8.20 2.19 -14.13
N LEU A 22 9.47 1.87 -13.85
CA LEU A 22 10.31 1.16 -14.83
C LEU A 22 9.80 -0.27 -15.07
N LYS A 23 9.24 -0.90 -14.06
CA LYS A 23 8.80 -2.30 -14.14
C LYS A 23 7.35 -2.48 -14.56
N ALA A 24 6.57 -1.42 -14.55
CA ALA A 24 5.11 -1.53 -14.65
C ALA A 24 4.63 -2.12 -15.97
N GLY A 25 5.36 -1.89 -17.06
CA GLY A 25 4.95 -2.37 -18.38
C GLY A 25 3.71 -1.66 -18.90
N LYS A 26 3.22 -0.65 -18.19
CA LYS A 26 2.09 0.17 -18.59
C LYS A 26 2.27 1.55 -18.01
N ARG A 27 1.51 2.50 -18.51
CA ARG A 27 1.60 3.88 -18.06
C ARG A 27 0.92 4.04 -16.71
N VAL A 28 1.65 4.57 -15.75
CA VAL A 28 1.13 4.82 -14.40
C VAL A 28 1.32 6.29 -14.07
N GLU A 29 0.26 6.93 -13.63
CA GLU A 29 0.31 8.32 -13.21
C GLU A 29 0.29 8.35 -11.69
N PHE A 30 1.35 8.91 -11.10
CA PHE A 30 1.47 9.02 -9.65
C PHE A 30 1.24 10.45 -9.20
N ASN A 31 0.50 10.62 -8.10
CA ASN A 31 0.32 11.91 -7.47
C ASN A 31 0.68 11.77 -5.98
N MET A 32 1.72 12.47 -5.54
CA MET A 32 2.19 12.41 -4.16
C MET A 32 1.84 13.70 -3.43
N VAL A 33 1.23 13.57 -2.26
CA VAL A 33 0.82 14.71 -1.45
C VAL A 33 1.33 14.53 -0.02
N TYR A 34 1.98 15.56 0.50
CA TYR A 34 2.55 15.52 1.85
C TYR A 34 1.93 16.65 2.69
N HIS A 35 0.99 16.29 3.55
CA HIS A 35 0.32 17.24 4.43
C HIS A 35 1.04 17.30 5.77
N ARG A 36 2.05 18.17 5.87
CA ARG A 36 2.84 18.33 7.09
C ARG A 36 3.44 17.02 7.58
N CYS A 37 3.74 16.12 6.65
CA CYS A 37 4.24 14.80 6.98
C CYS A 37 5.44 14.50 6.09
N GLU A 38 6.63 14.86 6.58
CA GLU A 38 7.87 14.64 5.85
C GLU A 38 8.64 13.44 6.38
N THR A 39 8.35 13.03 7.61
CA THR A 39 9.04 11.90 8.25
C THR A 39 8.04 10.99 8.95
N VAL A 40 8.45 9.74 9.12
CA VAL A 40 7.71 8.77 9.92
C VAL A 40 8.69 7.97 10.76
N TYR A 41 8.29 7.66 11.99
CA TYR A 41 9.13 6.83 12.87
C TYR A 41 8.82 5.37 12.57
N ALA A 42 9.72 4.71 11.86
CA ALA A 42 9.49 3.35 11.36
C ALA A 42 10.80 2.67 11.01
N ASP A 43 10.72 1.36 10.76
CA ASP A 43 11.83 0.61 10.20
C ASP A 43 11.83 0.88 8.69
N ALA A 44 12.91 1.50 8.20
CA ALA A 44 12.97 1.94 6.80
C ALA A 44 12.85 0.78 5.82
N PHE A 45 13.48 -0.35 6.11
CA PHE A 45 13.40 -1.52 5.24
C PHE A 45 11.96 -2.04 5.16
N CYS A 46 11.32 -2.19 6.31
CA CYS A 46 9.94 -2.67 6.37
C CYS A 46 8.98 -1.71 5.67
N LEU A 47 9.18 -0.41 5.89
CA LEU A 47 8.33 0.60 5.24
C LEU A 47 8.43 0.51 3.72
N ARG A 48 9.66 0.36 3.21
CA ARG A 48 9.89 0.22 1.78
C ARG A 48 9.18 -1.02 1.23
N GLU A 49 9.28 -2.14 1.94
CA GLU A 49 8.63 -3.39 1.53
C GLU A 49 7.11 -3.27 1.54
N VAL A 50 6.56 -2.67 2.58
CA VAL A 50 5.11 -2.51 2.71
C VAL A 50 4.56 -1.62 1.61
N LEU A 51 5.17 -0.45 1.41
CA LEU A 51 4.73 0.46 0.35
C LEU A 51 4.91 -0.17 -1.02
N GLY A 52 6.02 -0.88 -1.22
CA GLY A 52 6.26 -1.60 -2.47
C GLY A 52 5.17 -2.61 -2.75
N ASN A 53 4.73 -3.37 -1.75
CA ASN A 53 3.65 -4.34 -1.90
C ASN A 53 2.33 -3.66 -2.27
N LEU A 54 2.01 -2.54 -1.61
CA LEU A 54 0.77 -1.83 -1.91
C LEU A 54 0.77 -1.26 -3.32
N LEU A 55 1.89 -0.67 -3.74
CA LEU A 55 2.01 -0.11 -5.08
C LEU A 55 1.98 -1.21 -6.15
N ASP A 56 2.65 -2.31 -5.89
CA ASP A 56 2.67 -3.44 -6.80
C ASP A 56 1.26 -4.00 -7.01
N ASN A 57 0.51 -4.16 -5.92
CA ASN A 57 -0.88 -4.61 -6.02
C ASN A 57 -1.74 -3.62 -6.78
N ALA A 58 -1.55 -2.33 -6.54
CA ALA A 58 -2.31 -1.29 -7.25
C ALA A 58 -2.12 -1.39 -8.76
N ILE A 59 -0.92 -1.75 -9.21
CA ILE A 59 -0.64 -1.89 -10.63
C ILE A 59 -1.13 -3.21 -11.17
N LYS A 60 -0.92 -4.31 -10.44
CA LYS A 60 -1.34 -5.66 -10.90
C LYS A 60 -2.84 -5.76 -11.11
N TYR A 61 -3.62 -5.14 -10.24
CA TYR A 61 -5.08 -5.25 -10.28
C TYR A 61 -5.71 -3.97 -10.81
N SER A 62 -5.04 -3.35 -11.77
CA SER A 62 -5.46 -2.09 -12.35
C SER A 62 -6.06 -2.27 -13.75
N ARG A 63 -6.60 -1.19 -14.25
CA ARG A 63 -7.08 -1.08 -15.63
C ARG A 63 -5.93 -0.62 -16.52
N GLU A 64 -6.23 -0.29 -17.78
CA GLU A 64 -5.20 0.19 -18.70
C GLU A 64 -4.57 1.50 -18.24
N GLU A 65 -5.42 2.43 -17.82
CA GLU A 65 -4.94 3.71 -17.29
C GLU A 65 -4.89 3.62 -15.78
N VAL A 66 -3.68 3.67 -15.24
CA VAL A 66 -3.46 3.51 -13.80
C VAL A 66 -3.16 4.87 -13.19
N LYS A 67 -3.95 5.24 -12.18
CA LYS A 67 -3.73 6.45 -11.40
C LYS A 67 -3.58 6.05 -9.94
N ILE A 68 -2.49 6.47 -9.33
CA ILE A 68 -2.20 6.14 -7.93
C ILE A 68 -1.89 7.42 -7.17
N ASP A 69 -2.64 7.67 -6.11
CA ASP A 69 -2.38 8.77 -5.20
C ASP A 69 -1.71 8.22 -3.96
N ILE A 70 -0.61 8.86 -3.54
CA ILE A 70 0.07 8.54 -2.30
C ILE A 70 -0.03 9.78 -1.42
N ILE A 71 -0.76 9.68 -0.32
CA ILE A 71 -1.05 10.83 0.53
C ILE A 71 -0.50 10.57 1.92
N CYS A 72 0.44 11.41 2.35
CA CYS A 72 1.04 11.33 3.68
C CYS A 72 0.51 12.47 4.53
N GLU A 73 -0.08 12.14 5.67
CA GLU A 73 -0.68 13.12 6.57
C GLU A 73 -0.15 12.92 7.98
N SER A 74 0.14 14.02 8.66
CA SER A 74 0.56 13.97 10.06
C SER A 74 -0.55 14.54 10.93
N GLU A 75 -0.87 13.83 11.99
CA GLU A 75 -1.88 14.28 12.94
C GLU A 75 -1.39 13.94 14.34
N ARG A 76 -1.14 14.99 15.14
CA ARG A 76 -0.69 14.84 16.54
C ARG A 76 0.55 13.95 16.67
N GLY A 77 1.47 14.06 15.72
CA GLY A 77 2.69 13.26 15.72
C GLY A 77 2.56 11.89 15.09
N ALA A 78 1.34 11.41 14.88
CA ALA A 78 1.11 10.16 14.17
C ALA A 78 1.19 10.40 12.67
N CYS A 79 1.48 9.36 11.91
CA CYS A 79 1.59 9.45 10.46
C CYS A 79 0.61 8.48 9.80
N LYS A 80 -0.09 8.99 8.80
CA LYS A 80 -1.04 8.21 8.03
C LYS A 80 -0.61 8.26 6.57
N ILE A 81 -0.40 7.10 5.96
CA ILE A 81 0.01 7.03 4.56
C ILE A 81 -1.08 6.27 3.79
N LYS A 82 -1.70 6.96 2.84
CA LYS A 82 -2.74 6.38 2.00
C LYS A 82 -2.22 6.07 0.62
N VAL A 83 -2.57 4.89 0.11
CA VAL A 83 -2.29 4.51 -1.28
C VAL A 83 -3.63 4.23 -1.92
N CYS A 84 -4.05 5.10 -2.83
CA CYS A 84 -5.35 5.03 -3.48
C CYS A 84 -5.17 4.81 -4.98
N ASP A 85 -5.88 3.82 -5.53
CA ASP A 85 -5.80 3.54 -6.97
C ASP A 85 -7.20 3.50 -7.59
N ASN A 86 -7.24 3.68 -8.91
CA ASN A 86 -8.48 3.64 -9.70
C ASN A 86 -8.70 2.27 -10.35
N GLY A 87 -8.25 1.20 -9.70
CA GLY A 87 -8.25 -0.14 -10.28
C GLY A 87 -9.56 -0.89 -10.16
N LEU A 88 -9.45 -2.21 -10.08
CA LEU A 88 -10.61 -3.10 -10.08
C LEU A 88 -11.43 -3.04 -8.79
N GLY A 89 -10.86 -2.52 -7.73
CA GLY A 89 -11.56 -2.49 -6.45
C GLY A 89 -11.66 -3.88 -5.84
N ILE A 90 -12.22 -3.93 -4.65
CA ILE A 90 -12.33 -5.18 -3.87
C ILE A 90 -13.75 -5.24 -3.30
N SER A 91 -14.44 -6.35 -3.53
CA SER A 91 -15.78 -6.53 -3.00
C SER A 91 -15.77 -6.55 -1.48
N LEU A 92 -16.89 -6.19 -0.85
CA LEU A 92 -17.01 -6.23 0.60
C LEU A 92 -16.71 -7.61 1.15
N LYS A 93 -17.14 -8.64 0.45
CA LYS A 93 -16.89 -10.02 0.86
C LYS A 93 -15.39 -10.32 0.91
N ASP A 94 -14.65 -9.87 -0.10
CA ASP A 94 -13.21 -10.10 -0.15
C ASP A 94 -12.45 -9.23 0.83
N GLN A 95 -12.92 -8.00 1.08
CA GLN A 95 -12.23 -7.07 1.97
C GLN A 95 -12.00 -7.64 3.36
N SER A 96 -12.92 -8.46 3.84
CA SER A 96 -12.78 -9.06 5.16
C SER A 96 -11.70 -10.14 5.24
N ARG A 97 -11.19 -10.60 4.08
CA ARG A 97 -10.26 -11.72 4.03
C ARG A 97 -8.91 -11.42 3.37
N ILE A 98 -8.76 -10.24 2.76
CA ILE A 98 -7.55 -9.96 1.95
C ILE A 98 -6.25 -9.93 2.79
N PHE A 99 -6.37 -9.77 4.10
CA PHE A 99 -5.20 -9.78 4.98
C PHE A 99 -4.88 -11.17 5.51
N ASN A 100 -5.72 -12.15 5.22
CA ASN A 100 -5.48 -13.51 5.67
C ASN A 100 -4.39 -14.15 4.83
N ARG A 101 -3.53 -14.94 5.49
CA ARG A 101 -2.45 -15.61 4.81
C ARG A 101 -3.00 -16.59 3.78
N PHE A 102 -2.45 -16.54 2.55
CA PHE A 102 -2.82 -17.42 1.44
C PHE A 102 -4.22 -17.21 0.87
N GLU A 103 -4.95 -16.21 1.36
CA GLU A 103 -6.24 -15.87 0.76
C GLU A 103 -6.03 -15.02 -0.50
N ARG A 104 -6.96 -15.14 -1.44
CA ARG A 104 -6.98 -14.29 -2.64
C ARG A 104 -8.39 -13.82 -2.90
N SER A 105 -8.50 -12.58 -3.36
CA SER A 105 -9.80 -12.00 -3.71
C SER A 105 -10.26 -12.51 -5.07
N ALA A 106 -11.55 -12.34 -5.37
CA ALA A 106 -12.08 -12.66 -6.68
C ALA A 106 -11.40 -11.82 -7.77
N ALA A 107 -11.05 -10.57 -7.46
CA ALA A 107 -10.35 -9.71 -8.41
C ALA A 107 -8.96 -10.26 -8.72
N ALA A 108 -8.26 -10.76 -7.71
CA ALA A 108 -6.94 -11.35 -7.90
C ALA A 108 -7.01 -12.58 -8.79
N VAL A 109 -8.03 -13.42 -8.58
CA VAL A 109 -8.22 -14.62 -9.39
C VAL A 109 -8.50 -14.26 -10.84
N ARG A 110 -9.34 -13.23 -11.06
CA ARG A 110 -9.66 -12.79 -12.43
C ARG A 110 -8.48 -12.17 -13.14
N SER A 111 -7.64 -11.45 -12.41
CA SER A 111 -6.51 -10.70 -13.00
C SER A 111 -5.29 -11.56 -13.20
N SER A 112 -5.13 -12.59 -12.39
CA SER A 112 -3.92 -13.38 -12.36
C SER A 112 -4.13 -14.71 -13.10
N LYS A 113 -3.54 -14.81 -14.27
CA LYS A 113 -3.53 -16.06 -15.01
C LYS A 113 -2.51 -17.00 -14.36
N GLY A 114 -2.99 -18.07 -13.79
CA GLY A 114 -2.10 -19.05 -13.21
C GLY A 114 -1.81 -18.87 -11.74
N GLY A 115 -2.56 -18.03 -11.08
CA GLY A 115 -2.51 -17.98 -9.64
C GLY A 115 -1.26 -17.41 -9.02
N ALA A 116 -0.67 -16.42 -9.65
CA ALA A 116 0.46 -15.71 -9.06
C ALA A 116 0.08 -15.22 -7.67
N ALA A 117 1.09 -14.95 -6.84
CA ALA A 117 0.86 -14.40 -5.52
C ALA A 117 -0.09 -13.22 -5.62
N GLY A 118 -1.25 -13.36 -5.02
CA GLY A 118 -2.26 -12.34 -5.07
C GLY A 118 -2.24 -11.48 -3.83
N PHE A 119 -3.36 -10.81 -3.59
CA PHE A 119 -3.50 -9.95 -2.43
C PHE A 119 -3.13 -10.64 -1.12
N GLY A 120 -3.54 -11.89 -0.96
CA GLY A 120 -3.43 -12.56 0.34
C GLY A 120 -2.04 -12.55 0.93
N LEU A 121 -1.04 -12.93 0.16
CA LEU A 121 0.32 -13.05 0.69
C LEU A 121 0.94 -11.70 1.00
N GLY A 122 0.88 -10.76 0.04
CA GLY A 122 1.46 -9.44 0.22
C GLY A 122 0.80 -8.65 1.33
N LEU A 123 -0.52 -8.69 1.41
CA LEU A 123 -1.26 -7.93 2.41
C LEU A 123 -1.15 -8.53 3.81
N ASN A 124 -0.97 -9.84 3.92
CA ASN A 124 -0.69 -10.44 5.22
C ASN A 124 0.62 -9.88 5.77
N TYR A 125 1.63 -9.78 4.94
CA TYR A 125 2.90 -9.19 5.34
C TYR A 125 2.72 -7.73 5.79
N VAL A 126 1.94 -6.96 5.02
CA VAL A 126 1.65 -5.57 5.37
C VAL A 126 1.02 -5.49 6.76
N GLN A 127 0.05 -6.35 7.03
CA GLN A 127 -0.61 -6.36 8.33
C GLN A 127 0.38 -6.72 9.45
N GLN A 128 1.22 -7.72 9.23
CA GLN A 128 2.20 -8.13 10.23
C GLN A 128 3.18 -7.00 10.56
N VAL A 129 3.67 -6.31 9.54
CA VAL A 129 4.58 -5.19 9.73
C VAL A 129 3.91 -4.06 10.51
N MET A 130 2.66 -3.74 10.15
CA MET A 130 1.97 -2.65 10.83
C MET A 130 1.69 -3.00 12.28
N LEU A 131 1.32 -4.23 12.57
CA LEU A 131 1.15 -4.67 13.95
C LEU A 131 2.44 -4.58 14.74
N ALA A 132 3.57 -4.97 14.13
CA ALA A 132 4.88 -4.86 14.77
C ALA A 132 5.25 -3.41 15.07
N HIS A 133 4.74 -2.48 14.27
CA HIS A 133 4.95 -1.04 14.51
C HIS A 133 3.92 -0.45 15.47
N GLU A 134 3.05 -1.28 16.04
CA GLU A 134 1.97 -0.85 16.92
C GLU A 134 0.97 0.05 16.21
N GLY A 135 0.88 -0.11 14.89
CA GLY A 135 -0.05 0.60 14.05
C GLY A 135 -1.08 -0.35 13.46
N ARG A 136 -1.66 0.05 12.35
CA ARG A 136 -2.64 -0.78 11.68
C ARG A 136 -2.73 -0.42 10.20
N VAL A 137 -3.32 -1.31 9.42
CA VAL A 137 -3.64 -1.05 8.03
C VAL A 137 -5.15 -1.22 7.85
N GLU A 138 -5.75 -0.33 7.09
CA GLU A 138 -7.17 -0.39 6.78
C GLU A 138 -7.37 -0.29 5.27
N VAL A 139 -8.49 -0.84 4.81
CA VAL A 139 -8.84 -0.77 3.40
C VAL A 139 -10.23 -0.18 3.26
N GLU A 140 -10.36 0.70 2.27
CA GLU A 140 -11.65 1.20 1.82
C GLU A 140 -11.67 1.00 0.32
N SER A 141 -12.69 0.33 -0.21
CA SER A 141 -12.70 -0.02 -1.62
C SER A 141 -14.13 -0.18 -2.10
N GLU A 142 -14.32 0.09 -3.38
CA GLU A 142 -15.59 -0.16 -4.04
C GLU A 142 -15.28 -0.95 -5.30
N GLU A 143 -15.85 -2.15 -5.40
CA GLU A 143 -15.61 -3.03 -6.53
C GLU A 143 -15.93 -2.32 -7.84
N GLY A 144 -14.99 -2.38 -8.79
CA GLY A 144 -15.13 -1.74 -10.08
C GLY A 144 -14.72 -0.28 -10.12
N ARG A 145 -14.35 0.32 -9.01
CA ARG A 145 -14.05 1.76 -8.96
C ARG A 145 -12.70 2.12 -8.38
N PHE A 146 -12.40 1.69 -7.16
CA PHE A 146 -11.15 2.11 -6.50
C PHE A 146 -10.80 1.20 -5.34
N SER A 147 -9.55 1.32 -4.88
CA SER A 147 -9.08 0.73 -3.62
C SER A 147 -8.21 1.76 -2.92
N GLU A 148 -8.40 1.90 -1.61
CA GLU A 148 -7.59 2.79 -0.80
C GLU A 148 -7.10 2.03 0.42
N PHE A 149 -5.78 1.91 0.55
CA PHE A 149 -5.15 1.31 1.72
C PHE A 149 -4.53 2.41 2.56
N THR A 150 -4.76 2.36 3.86
CA THR A 150 -4.23 3.36 4.78
C THR A 150 -3.37 2.70 5.84
N LEU A 151 -2.13 3.16 5.95
CA LEU A 151 -1.19 2.72 6.97
C LEU A 151 -1.18 3.75 8.09
N TYR A 152 -1.41 3.29 9.32
CA TYR A 152 -1.41 4.18 10.49
C TYR A 152 -0.20 3.89 11.35
N PHE A 153 0.70 4.86 11.47
CA PHE A 153 1.86 4.76 12.33
C PHE A 153 1.64 5.65 13.55
N PRO A 154 1.74 5.10 14.77
CA PRO A 154 1.51 5.90 15.97
C PRO A 154 2.59 6.95 16.16
N ALA A 155 2.27 7.96 16.97
CA ALA A 155 3.26 8.97 17.29
C ALA A 155 4.44 8.33 18.00
N ARG A 156 5.63 8.91 17.78
CA ARG A 156 6.82 8.47 18.48
C ARG A 156 6.66 8.77 19.97
N SER A 157 6.81 7.75 20.79
CA SER A 157 6.69 7.90 22.24
C SER A 157 8.04 8.11 22.92
#